data_14c3896db26ff9b816e3b7af18d83db5
#
_entry.id   14c3896db26ff9b816e3b7af18d83db5
#
_cell.length_a   1.000
_cell.length_b   1.000
_cell.length_c   1.000
_cell.angle_alpha   90.00
_cell.angle_beta   90.00
_cell.angle_gamma   90.00
#
_symmetry.space_group_name_H-M   'P 1'
#
loop_
_entity.id
_entity.type
_entity.pdbx_description
1 polymer ?
#
loop_
_entity_poly.entity_id
_entity_poly.type
_entity_poly.pdbx_seq_one_letter_code
_entity_poly.pdbx_strand_id
1 'polypeptide(L)'
;MWNEIKSNISSALVYFREFILFLVLVVIIIFLLIEKLSLSIPLILLLLVVGIIILNLIGRRRIKEIDEIKNIISLIRQSKYQSSDEIVLTKHLSALENEIKEMFEKAKSDIEYLERLQRMRSQFLGNVSHELRTPIFSIQGYLETLLNGAIDDPKVNKHFLQKANQNTVNLSNLLNDLIDISMIESGEMRMSYRYFD
;
A
#
# COMPACT_ATOMS: atom_id res chain seq x y z
N MET A 1 -4.99 14.79 -13.67
CA MET A 1 -5.25 16.24 -13.56
C MET A 1 -6.40 16.71 -14.49
N TRP A 2 -6.34 16.59 -15.83
CA TRP A 2 -7.43 17.04 -16.71
C TRP A 2 -8.74 16.22 -16.56
N ASN A 3 -8.64 14.91 -16.37
CA ASN A 3 -9.81 14.04 -16.14
C ASN A 3 -10.44 14.26 -14.75
N GLU A 4 -9.66 14.59 -13.74
CA GLU A 4 -10.17 14.94 -12.40
C GLU A 4 -10.91 16.29 -12.41
N ILE A 5 -10.37 17.27 -13.11
CA ILE A 5 -11.03 18.58 -13.27
C ILE A 5 -12.37 18.41 -14.00
N LYS A 6 -12.42 17.55 -15.04
CA LYS A 6 -13.65 17.24 -15.79
C LYS A 6 -14.66 16.48 -14.93
N SER A 7 -14.23 15.55 -14.09
CA SER A 7 -15.06 14.84 -13.11
C SER A 7 -15.65 15.78 -12.05
N ASN A 8 -14.82 16.66 -11.49
CA ASN A 8 -15.22 17.64 -10.49
C ASN A 8 -16.21 18.66 -11.05
N ILE A 9 -15.99 19.13 -12.30
CA ILE A 9 -16.91 20.02 -13.01
C ILE A 9 -18.24 19.29 -13.32
N SER A 10 -18.17 18.02 -13.75
CA SER A 10 -19.36 17.19 -14.02
C SER A 10 -20.20 16.97 -12.75
N SER A 11 -19.55 16.68 -11.62
CA SER A 11 -20.22 16.52 -10.33
C SER A 11 -20.82 17.83 -9.83
N ALA A 12 -20.09 18.94 -9.93
CA ALA A 12 -20.61 20.28 -9.60
C ALA A 12 -21.77 20.67 -10.51
N LEU A 13 -21.74 20.33 -11.80
CA LEU A 13 -22.83 20.58 -12.76
C LEU A 13 -24.10 19.78 -12.45
N VAL A 14 -23.99 18.55 -11.91
CA VAL A 14 -25.17 17.79 -11.47
C VAL A 14 -25.87 18.49 -10.32
N TYR A 15 -25.12 18.97 -9.31
CA TYR A 15 -25.69 19.72 -8.19
C TYR A 15 -26.19 21.09 -8.63
N PHE A 16 -25.48 21.75 -9.55
CA PHE A 16 -25.88 23.03 -10.13
C PHE A 16 -27.13 22.86 -11.00
N ARG A 17 -27.29 21.74 -11.68
CA ARG A 17 -28.50 21.40 -12.47
C ARG A 17 -29.72 21.23 -11.57
N GLU A 18 -29.62 20.51 -10.45
CA GLU A 18 -30.74 20.37 -9.50
C GLU A 18 -31.10 21.72 -8.85
N PHE A 19 -30.09 22.51 -8.53
CA PHE A 19 -30.29 23.88 -8.03
C PHE A 19 -30.97 24.77 -9.06
N ILE A 20 -30.53 24.72 -10.32
CA ILE A 20 -31.16 25.49 -11.42
C ILE A 20 -32.59 25.01 -11.64
N LEU A 21 -32.86 23.70 -11.67
CA LEU A 21 -34.20 23.15 -11.81
C LEU A 21 -35.13 23.61 -10.67
N PHE A 22 -34.64 23.60 -9.44
CA PHE A 22 -35.35 24.15 -8.28
C PHE A 22 -35.64 25.65 -8.44
N LEU A 23 -34.66 26.41 -8.86
CA LEU A 23 -34.74 27.86 -9.07
C LEU A 23 -35.72 28.20 -10.22
N VAL A 24 -35.66 27.44 -11.32
CA VAL A 24 -36.60 27.55 -12.44
C VAL A 24 -38.03 27.20 -12.00
N LEU A 25 -38.21 26.13 -11.21
CA LEU A 25 -39.52 25.73 -10.67
C LEU A 25 -40.09 26.82 -9.75
N VAL A 26 -39.23 27.40 -8.89
CA VAL A 26 -39.63 28.53 -8.02
C VAL A 26 -40.04 29.74 -8.84
N VAL A 27 -39.28 30.08 -9.88
CA VAL A 27 -39.60 31.21 -10.79
C VAL A 27 -40.90 30.97 -11.53
N ILE A 28 -41.16 29.73 -12.03
CA ILE A 28 -42.42 29.35 -12.70
C ILE A 28 -43.58 29.46 -11.71
N ILE A 29 -43.46 28.98 -10.48
CA ILE A 29 -44.47 29.10 -9.44
C ILE A 29 -44.77 30.56 -9.14
N ILE A 30 -43.73 31.39 -9.01
CA ILE A 30 -43.88 32.83 -8.80
C ILE A 30 -44.59 33.48 -9.96
N PHE A 31 -44.25 33.16 -11.21
CA PHE A 31 -44.85 33.69 -12.41
C PHE A 31 -46.35 33.34 -12.50
N LEU A 32 -46.69 32.04 -12.27
CA LEU A 32 -48.07 31.56 -12.24
C LEU A 32 -48.91 32.19 -11.12
N LEU A 33 -48.29 32.52 -10.00
CA LEU A 33 -48.95 33.16 -8.86
C LEU A 33 -49.15 34.69 -9.06
N ILE A 34 -48.24 35.34 -9.79
CA ILE A 34 -48.35 36.77 -10.11
C ILE A 34 -49.50 37.06 -11.08
N GLU A 35 -49.77 36.13 -12.01
CA GLU A 35 -50.83 36.30 -13.04
C GLU A 35 -52.24 36.14 -12.48
N LYS A 36 -52.44 35.44 -11.34
CA LYS A 36 -53.76 35.16 -10.75
C LYS A 36 -54.07 35.73 -9.38
N LEU A 37 -53.09 36.19 -8.61
CA LEU A 37 -53.28 36.77 -7.29
C LEU A 37 -52.29 37.92 -7.09
N SER A 38 -52.78 39.03 -6.52
CA SER A 38 -51.90 40.05 -5.94
C SER A 38 -51.18 39.52 -4.69
N LEU A 39 -50.20 38.64 -4.97
CA LEU A 39 -49.43 38.00 -3.88
C LEU A 39 -48.57 39.07 -3.19
N SER A 40 -48.81 39.25 -1.92
CA SER A 40 -48.10 40.21 -1.11
C SER A 40 -46.60 39.89 -1.08
N ILE A 41 -45.74 40.84 -1.27
CA ILE A 41 -44.26 40.80 -1.13
C ILE A 41 -43.81 39.90 0.04
N PRO A 42 -44.49 39.87 1.23
CA PRO A 42 -44.15 39.02 2.35
C PRO A 42 -44.16 37.50 2.08
N LEU A 43 -45.01 37.00 1.15
CA LEU A 43 -45.03 35.58 0.86
C LEU A 43 -43.82 35.15 0.03
N ILE A 44 -43.38 35.97 -0.92
CA ILE A 44 -42.16 35.73 -1.71
C ILE A 44 -40.95 35.75 -0.80
N LEU A 45 -40.89 36.65 0.17
CA LEU A 45 -39.80 36.77 1.13
C LEU A 45 -39.78 35.56 2.07
N LEU A 46 -40.93 35.04 2.48
CA LEU A 46 -41.08 33.82 3.28
C LEU A 46 -40.53 32.60 2.50
N LEU A 47 -40.87 32.41 1.25
CA LEU A 47 -40.38 31.32 0.40
C LEU A 47 -38.87 31.35 0.22
N LEU A 48 -38.30 32.56 0.02
CA LEU A 48 -36.84 32.70 -0.06
C LEU A 48 -36.14 32.31 1.26
N VAL A 49 -36.67 32.76 2.39
CA VAL A 49 -36.13 32.40 3.71
C VAL A 49 -36.18 30.92 3.95
N VAL A 50 -37.31 30.25 3.65
CA VAL A 50 -37.45 28.80 3.76
C VAL A 50 -36.47 28.08 2.83
N GLY A 51 -36.29 28.53 1.59
CA GLY A 51 -35.28 27.99 0.65
C GLY A 51 -33.85 28.09 1.19
N ILE A 52 -33.48 29.23 1.76
CA ILE A 52 -32.16 29.43 2.39
C ILE A 52 -31.97 28.50 3.59
N ILE A 53 -33.00 28.32 4.43
CA ILE A 53 -32.93 27.40 5.59
C ILE A 53 -32.74 25.96 5.11
N ILE A 54 -33.47 25.50 4.10
CA ILE A 54 -33.34 24.15 3.53
C ILE A 54 -31.93 23.95 2.96
N LEU A 55 -31.43 24.90 2.17
CA LEU A 55 -30.07 24.85 1.63
C LEU A 55 -29.01 24.76 2.73
N ASN A 56 -29.16 25.54 3.80
CA ASN A 56 -28.24 25.53 4.94
C ASN A 56 -28.28 24.17 5.66
N LEU A 57 -29.46 23.57 5.85
CA LEU A 57 -29.61 22.25 6.46
C LEU A 57 -28.96 21.13 5.62
N ILE A 58 -29.15 21.18 4.30
CA ILE A 58 -28.53 20.21 3.37
C ILE A 58 -27.00 20.40 3.39
N GLY A 59 -26.52 21.63 3.31
CA GLY A 59 -25.09 21.95 3.38
C GLY A 59 -24.42 21.43 4.66
N ARG A 60 -25.05 21.65 5.81
CA ARG A 60 -24.51 21.18 7.10
C ARG A 60 -24.44 19.64 7.19
N ARG A 61 -25.40 18.93 6.62
CA ARG A 61 -25.34 17.45 6.57
C ARG A 61 -24.18 16.95 5.71
N ARG A 62 -23.98 17.55 4.54
CA ARG A 62 -22.88 17.20 3.62
C ARG A 62 -21.50 17.45 4.23
N ILE A 63 -21.33 18.57 4.92
CA ILE A 63 -20.07 18.89 5.60
C ILE A 63 -19.75 17.83 6.66
N LYS A 64 -20.74 17.41 7.46
CA LYS A 64 -20.55 16.37 8.47
C LYS A 64 -20.15 15.01 7.86
N GLU A 65 -20.78 14.59 6.76
CA GLU A 65 -20.43 13.36 6.04
C GLU A 65 -18.97 13.38 5.54
N ILE A 66 -18.55 14.52 4.97
CA ILE A 66 -17.17 14.70 4.50
C ILE A 66 -16.17 14.68 5.67
N ASP A 67 -16.50 15.33 6.77
CA ASP A 67 -15.65 15.35 7.96
C ASP A 67 -15.52 13.95 8.60
N GLU A 68 -16.59 13.16 8.59
CA GLU A 68 -16.58 11.76 9.04
C GLU A 68 -15.62 10.91 8.19
N ILE A 69 -15.73 10.98 6.86
CA ILE A 69 -14.82 10.27 5.94
C ILE A 69 -13.37 10.72 6.15
N LYS A 70 -13.14 12.02 6.23
CA LYS A 70 -11.80 12.59 6.46
C LYS A 70 -11.19 12.11 7.77
N ASN A 71 -12.00 12.02 8.83
CA ASN A 71 -11.55 11.53 10.13
C ASN A 71 -11.13 10.05 10.04
N ILE A 72 -11.96 9.18 9.44
CA ILE A 72 -11.64 7.76 9.23
C ILE A 72 -10.34 7.60 8.44
N ILE A 73 -10.19 8.29 7.31
CA ILE A 73 -8.97 8.24 6.49
C ILE A 73 -7.75 8.69 7.33
N SER A 74 -7.93 9.71 8.18
CA SER A 74 -6.84 10.19 9.04
C SER A 74 -6.43 9.18 10.10
N LEU A 75 -7.39 8.44 10.67
CA LEU A 75 -7.17 7.39 11.67
C LEU A 75 -6.51 6.16 11.04
N ILE A 76 -6.91 5.76 9.83
CA ILE A 76 -6.25 4.71 9.05
C ILE A 76 -4.79 5.09 8.81
N ARG A 77 -4.53 6.32 8.34
CA ARG A 77 -3.16 6.81 8.09
C ARG A 77 -2.28 6.82 9.35
N GLN A 78 -2.88 7.01 10.51
CA GLN A 78 -2.18 6.99 11.82
C GLN A 78 -2.06 5.58 12.40
N SER A 79 -2.46 4.53 11.66
CA SER A 79 -2.45 3.13 12.10
C SER A 79 -3.21 2.92 13.43
N LYS A 80 -4.27 3.69 13.66
CA LYS A 80 -5.07 3.58 14.88
C LYS A 80 -6.10 2.46 14.82
N TYR A 81 -6.49 2.00 13.64
CA TYR A 81 -7.38 0.86 13.46
C TYR A 81 -6.57 -0.45 13.42
N GLN A 82 -7.08 -1.46 14.13
CA GLN A 82 -6.53 -2.81 14.12
C GLN A 82 -7.34 -3.76 13.23
N SER A 83 -8.62 -3.48 13.07
CA SER A 83 -9.56 -4.27 12.26
C SER A 83 -10.41 -3.37 11.38
N SER A 84 -10.81 -3.89 10.22
CA SER A 84 -11.78 -3.24 9.32
C SER A 84 -13.17 -3.07 9.98
N ASP A 85 -13.52 -3.90 10.98
CA ASP A 85 -14.79 -3.80 11.68
C ASP A 85 -14.94 -2.50 12.49
N GLU A 86 -13.83 -1.87 12.84
CA GLU A 86 -13.82 -0.58 13.54
C GLU A 86 -14.18 0.60 12.63
N ILE A 87 -14.17 0.38 11.31
CA ILE A 87 -14.50 1.39 10.29
C ILE A 87 -16.02 1.39 10.13
N VAL A 88 -16.69 2.40 10.70
CA VAL A 88 -18.13 2.56 10.61
C VAL A 88 -18.45 3.94 10.08
N LEU A 89 -19.23 4.00 9.00
CA LEU A 89 -19.77 5.21 8.42
C LEU A 89 -21.29 5.28 8.60
N THR A 90 -21.84 6.47 8.39
CA THR A 90 -23.30 6.64 8.38
C THR A 90 -23.97 5.75 7.33
N LYS A 91 -25.18 5.27 7.61
CA LYS A 91 -25.94 4.31 6.78
C LYS A 91 -26.02 4.69 5.28
N HIS A 92 -26.00 5.97 4.97
CA HIS A 92 -26.02 6.47 3.58
C HIS A 92 -24.70 6.28 2.84
N LEU A 93 -23.62 6.02 3.56
CA LEU A 93 -22.26 5.82 3.04
C LEU A 93 -21.82 4.35 3.13
N SER A 94 -22.76 3.42 3.32
CA SER A 94 -22.46 1.99 3.49
C SER A 94 -21.70 1.38 2.30
N ALA A 95 -21.95 1.83 1.08
CA ALA A 95 -21.19 1.39 -0.08
C ALA A 95 -19.73 1.86 0.01
N LEU A 96 -19.49 3.11 0.41
CA LEU A 96 -18.15 3.66 0.61
C LEU A 96 -17.44 3.03 1.81
N GLU A 97 -18.19 2.69 2.88
CA GLU A 97 -17.66 1.94 4.03
C GLU A 97 -17.06 0.60 3.58
N ASN A 98 -17.77 -0.16 2.75
CA ASN A 98 -17.30 -1.44 2.24
C ASN A 98 -16.02 -1.28 1.40
N GLU A 99 -15.98 -0.31 0.50
CA GLU A 99 -14.79 -0.02 -0.31
C GLU A 99 -13.57 0.35 0.57
N ILE A 100 -13.79 1.16 1.60
CA ILE A 100 -12.72 1.53 2.54
C ILE A 100 -12.25 0.31 3.34
N LYS A 101 -13.16 -0.56 3.78
CA LYS A 101 -12.83 -1.82 4.48
C LYS A 101 -12.01 -2.75 3.58
N GLU A 102 -12.42 -2.96 2.34
CA GLU A 102 -11.66 -3.78 1.38
C GLU A 102 -10.26 -3.21 1.12
N MET A 103 -10.16 -1.90 0.92
CA MET A 103 -8.88 -1.22 0.75
C MET A 103 -7.99 -1.39 1.98
N PHE A 104 -8.55 -1.26 3.18
CA PHE A 104 -7.83 -1.43 4.45
C PHE A 104 -7.29 -2.86 4.60
N GLU A 105 -8.15 -3.87 4.39
CA GLU A 105 -7.74 -5.29 4.49
C GLU A 105 -6.67 -5.64 3.45
N LYS A 106 -6.81 -5.15 2.22
CA LYS A 106 -5.79 -5.35 1.19
C LYS A 106 -4.47 -4.71 1.57
N ALA A 107 -4.48 -3.45 2.01
CA ALA A 107 -3.26 -2.75 2.44
C ALA A 107 -2.58 -3.46 3.62
N LYS A 108 -3.37 -3.96 4.59
CA LYS A 108 -2.87 -4.73 5.73
C LYS A 108 -2.21 -6.04 5.27
N SER A 109 -2.88 -6.80 4.40
CA SER A 109 -2.33 -8.02 3.82
C SER A 109 -1.03 -7.78 3.04
N ASP A 110 -0.97 -6.70 2.26
CA ASP A 110 0.23 -6.33 1.50
C ASP A 110 1.40 -5.98 2.45
N ILE A 111 1.14 -5.26 3.54
CA ILE A 111 2.13 -4.94 4.57
C ILE A 111 2.65 -6.23 5.24
N GLU A 112 1.75 -7.11 5.68
CA GLU A 112 2.11 -8.39 6.30
C GLU A 112 2.95 -9.27 5.35
N TYR A 113 2.61 -9.28 4.06
CA TYR A 113 3.38 -9.97 3.03
C TYR A 113 4.79 -9.39 2.89
N LEU A 114 4.91 -8.05 2.79
CA LEU A 114 6.21 -7.38 2.70
C LEU A 114 7.08 -7.61 3.94
N GLU A 115 6.50 -7.57 5.14
CA GLU A 115 7.21 -7.89 6.38
C GLU A 115 7.71 -9.34 6.41
N ARG A 116 6.90 -10.28 5.88
CA ARG A 116 7.30 -11.68 5.76
C ARG A 116 8.47 -11.84 4.80
N LEU A 117 8.42 -11.19 3.64
CA LEU A 117 9.53 -11.17 2.68
C LEU A 117 10.80 -10.58 3.31
N GLN A 118 10.69 -9.48 4.04
CA GLN A 118 11.81 -8.87 4.72
C GLN A 118 12.43 -9.81 5.79
N ARG A 119 11.59 -10.48 6.58
CA ARG A 119 12.06 -11.48 7.56
C ARG A 119 12.80 -12.63 6.87
N MET A 120 12.22 -13.20 5.79
CA MET A 120 12.87 -14.26 5.03
C MET A 120 14.21 -13.82 4.45
N ARG A 121 14.29 -12.61 3.89
CA ARG A 121 15.53 -12.04 3.37
C ARG A 121 16.60 -11.86 4.47
N SER A 122 16.19 -11.40 5.65
CA SER A 122 17.10 -11.24 6.78
C SER A 122 17.63 -12.59 7.28
N GLN A 123 16.76 -13.61 7.38
CA GLN A 123 17.17 -14.97 7.74
C GLN A 123 18.12 -15.58 6.70
N PHE A 124 17.81 -15.41 5.42
CA PHE A 124 18.68 -15.88 4.33
C PHE A 124 20.08 -15.28 4.46
N LEU A 125 20.20 -13.95 4.59
CA LEU A 125 21.49 -13.28 4.77
C LEU A 125 22.23 -13.74 6.04
N GLY A 126 21.51 -13.98 7.12
CA GLY A 126 22.05 -14.54 8.35
C GLY A 126 22.63 -15.93 8.15
N ASN A 127 21.88 -16.81 7.50
CA ASN A 127 22.32 -18.18 7.20
C ASN A 127 23.54 -18.18 6.25
N VAL A 128 23.51 -17.41 5.18
CA VAL A 128 24.64 -17.25 4.26
C VAL A 128 25.89 -16.79 5.00
N SER A 129 25.77 -15.80 5.88
CA SER A 129 26.89 -15.31 6.68
C SER A 129 27.48 -16.40 7.57
N HIS A 130 26.64 -17.25 8.14
CA HIS A 130 27.08 -18.39 8.95
C HIS A 130 27.79 -19.46 8.11
N GLU A 131 27.20 -19.84 6.97
CA GLU A 131 27.76 -20.87 6.08
C GLU A 131 29.09 -20.43 5.44
N LEU A 132 29.28 -19.13 5.18
CA LEU A 132 30.56 -18.60 4.70
C LEU A 132 31.61 -18.51 5.81
N ARG A 133 31.23 -18.17 7.04
CA ARG A 133 32.12 -17.98 8.15
C ARG A 133 32.89 -19.24 8.52
N THR A 134 32.21 -20.38 8.53
CA THR A 134 32.81 -21.68 8.94
C THR A 134 33.99 -22.09 8.06
N PRO A 135 33.91 -22.18 6.72
CA PRO A 135 35.05 -22.51 5.89
C PRO A 135 36.16 -21.45 5.97
N ILE A 136 35.84 -20.16 6.09
CA ILE A 136 36.83 -19.08 6.22
C ILE A 136 37.69 -19.30 7.48
N PHE A 137 37.06 -19.50 8.63
CA PHE A 137 37.81 -19.73 9.87
C PHE A 137 38.58 -21.06 9.83
N SER A 138 38.07 -22.10 9.19
CA SER A 138 38.80 -23.33 9.00
C SER A 138 40.06 -23.14 8.14
N ILE A 139 39.96 -22.39 7.02
CA ILE A 139 41.08 -22.05 6.17
C ILE A 139 42.15 -21.29 7.00
N GLN A 140 41.70 -20.24 7.70
CA GLN A 140 42.61 -19.44 8.55
C GLN A 140 43.33 -20.31 9.57
N GLY A 141 42.63 -21.17 10.30
CA GLY A 141 43.20 -22.03 11.32
C GLY A 141 44.24 -23.01 10.75
N TYR A 142 43.96 -23.60 9.57
CA TYR A 142 44.94 -24.48 8.91
C TYR A 142 46.18 -23.72 8.44
N LEU A 143 46.01 -22.51 7.89
CA LEU A 143 47.09 -21.67 7.43
C LEU A 143 47.93 -21.16 8.63
N GLU A 144 47.32 -20.73 9.72
CA GLU A 144 47.99 -20.32 10.95
C GLU A 144 48.81 -21.49 11.55
N THR A 145 48.23 -22.69 11.56
CA THR A 145 48.94 -23.90 12.03
C THR A 145 50.19 -24.19 11.19
N LEU A 146 50.08 -24.07 9.88
CA LEU A 146 51.20 -24.22 8.96
C LEU A 146 52.30 -23.17 9.20
N LEU A 147 51.91 -21.90 9.33
CA LEU A 147 52.80 -20.78 9.57
C LEU A 147 53.53 -20.88 10.93
N ASN A 148 52.89 -21.49 11.92
CA ASN A 148 53.45 -21.72 13.26
C ASN A 148 54.36 -22.97 13.34
N GLY A 149 54.86 -23.46 12.21
CA GLY A 149 55.90 -24.50 12.13
C GLY A 149 55.43 -25.86 11.59
N ALA A 150 54.10 -26.12 11.45
CA ALA A 150 53.63 -27.36 10.87
C ALA A 150 53.96 -27.51 9.38
N ILE A 151 54.39 -26.48 8.70
CA ILE A 151 54.85 -26.51 7.31
C ILE A 151 56.14 -27.34 7.15
N ASP A 152 56.99 -27.37 8.19
CA ASP A 152 58.25 -28.11 8.20
C ASP A 152 58.10 -29.59 8.57
N ASP A 153 56.87 -30.00 9.02
CA ASP A 153 56.60 -31.41 9.36
C ASP A 153 55.96 -32.13 8.15
N PRO A 154 56.70 -33.03 7.48
CA PRO A 154 56.22 -33.77 6.29
C PRO A 154 55.02 -34.67 6.58
N LYS A 155 54.71 -35.01 7.83
CA LYS A 155 53.59 -35.89 8.20
C LYS A 155 52.26 -35.16 8.20
N VAL A 156 52.27 -33.85 8.44
CA VAL A 156 51.04 -33.08 8.63
C VAL A 156 50.83 -31.92 7.63
N ASN A 157 51.93 -31.39 7.05
CA ASN A 157 51.84 -30.21 6.19
C ASN A 157 50.89 -30.42 5.01
N LYS A 158 51.02 -31.57 4.29
CA LYS A 158 50.16 -31.90 3.16
C LYS A 158 48.69 -32.05 3.58
N HIS A 159 48.44 -32.59 4.77
CA HIS A 159 47.09 -32.75 5.28
C HIS A 159 46.42 -31.38 5.53
N PHE A 160 47.10 -30.43 6.18
CA PHE A 160 46.54 -29.09 6.41
C PHE A 160 46.33 -28.31 5.12
N LEU A 161 47.26 -28.40 4.16
CA LEU A 161 47.10 -27.80 2.82
C LEU A 161 45.87 -28.38 2.09
N GLN A 162 45.70 -29.71 2.14
CA GLN A 162 44.52 -30.36 1.52
C GLN A 162 43.22 -29.90 2.17
N LYS A 163 43.20 -29.78 3.50
CA LYS A 163 42.00 -29.30 4.23
C LYS A 163 41.68 -27.84 3.92
N ALA A 164 42.69 -26.98 3.85
CA ALA A 164 42.51 -25.57 3.45
C ALA A 164 41.95 -25.50 2.02
N ASN A 165 42.56 -26.25 1.08
CA ASN A 165 42.11 -26.28 -0.29
C ASN A 165 40.67 -26.80 -0.43
N GLN A 166 40.31 -27.88 0.30
CA GLN A 166 38.94 -28.41 0.29
C GLN A 166 37.92 -27.36 0.79
N ASN A 167 38.22 -26.61 1.83
CA ASN A 167 37.34 -25.55 2.32
C ASN A 167 37.25 -24.38 1.34
N THR A 168 38.32 -24.09 0.57
CA THR A 168 38.27 -23.08 -0.48
C THR A 168 37.35 -23.49 -1.64
N VAL A 169 37.40 -24.78 -2.04
CA VAL A 169 36.50 -25.32 -3.08
C VAL A 169 35.05 -25.24 -2.59
N ASN A 170 34.78 -25.63 -1.31
CA ASN A 170 33.44 -25.55 -0.76
C ASN A 170 32.93 -24.11 -0.73
N LEU A 171 33.78 -23.14 -0.37
CA LEU A 171 33.43 -21.72 -0.37
C LEU A 171 33.10 -21.23 -1.78
N SER A 172 33.89 -21.66 -2.79
CA SER A 172 33.63 -21.33 -4.20
C SER A 172 32.27 -21.87 -4.69
N ASN A 173 31.93 -23.10 -4.32
CA ASN A 173 30.63 -23.68 -4.66
C ASN A 173 29.49 -22.90 -4.01
N LEU A 174 29.58 -22.54 -2.71
CA LEU A 174 28.58 -21.72 -2.05
C LEU A 174 28.39 -20.35 -2.71
N LEU A 175 29.47 -19.72 -3.16
CA LEU A 175 29.40 -18.46 -3.88
C LEU A 175 28.69 -18.62 -5.25
N ASN A 176 28.96 -19.69 -5.98
CA ASN A 176 28.28 -19.98 -7.23
C ASN A 176 26.77 -20.21 -7.02
N ASP A 177 26.39 -20.99 -6.00
CA ASP A 177 25.00 -21.23 -5.63
C ASP A 177 24.27 -19.90 -5.30
N LEU A 178 24.94 -18.96 -4.61
CA LEU A 178 24.41 -17.64 -4.31
C LEU A 178 24.23 -16.77 -5.56
N ILE A 179 25.18 -16.83 -6.50
CA ILE A 179 25.09 -16.13 -7.78
C ILE A 179 23.91 -16.67 -8.57
N ASP A 180 23.72 -18.00 -8.63
CA ASP A 180 22.61 -18.64 -9.32
C ASP A 180 21.27 -18.23 -8.70
N ILE A 181 21.15 -18.21 -7.38
CA ILE A 181 19.95 -17.71 -6.68
C ILE A 181 19.70 -16.25 -7.03
N SER A 182 20.74 -15.41 -7.01
CA SER A 182 20.62 -13.99 -7.35
C SER A 182 20.14 -13.77 -8.79
N MET A 183 20.64 -14.58 -9.75
CA MET A 183 20.21 -14.51 -11.15
C MET A 183 18.75 -15.00 -11.33
N ILE A 184 18.30 -15.97 -10.53
CA ILE A 184 16.90 -16.40 -10.53
C ILE A 184 16.01 -15.29 -9.98
N GLU A 185 16.40 -14.67 -8.85
CA GLU A 185 15.61 -13.60 -8.23
C GLU A 185 15.54 -12.33 -9.10
N SER A 186 16.62 -12.00 -9.82
CA SER A 186 16.64 -10.85 -10.74
C SER A 186 15.89 -11.09 -12.05
N GLY A 187 15.51 -12.35 -12.34
CA GLY A 187 14.90 -12.74 -13.62
C GLY A 187 15.89 -12.76 -14.80
N GLU A 188 17.19 -12.64 -14.53
CA GLU A 188 18.24 -12.67 -15.56
C GLU A 188 18.57 -14.08 -16.04
N MET A 189 18.17 -15.10 -15.27
CA MET A 189 18.42 -16.50 -15.62
C MET A 189 17.55 -16.91 -16.81
N ARG A 190 18.17 -17.14 -17.96
CA ARG A 190 17.52 -17.72 -19.15
C ARG A 190 17.35 -19.23 -18.95
N MET A 191 16.17 -19.67 -18.57
CA MET A 191 15.84 -21.11 -18.54
C MET A 191 15.75 -21.66 -19.97
N SER A 192 16.66 -22.57 -20.32
CA SER A 192 16.57 -23.33 -21.56
C SER A 192 15.79 -24.63 -21.31
N TYR A 193 14.52 -24.67 -21.72
CA TYR A 193 13.74 -25.88 -21.68
C TYR A 193 14.21 -26.81 -22.81
N ARG A 194 14.77 -27.98 -22.46
CA ARG A 194 15.00 -29.08 -23.41
C ARG A 194 14.00 -30.19 -23.13
N TYR A 195 13.30 -30.59 -24.17
CA TYR A 195 12.53 -31.85 -24.09
C TYR A 195 13.51 -33.03 -24.06
N PHE A 196 13.37 -33.92 -23.11
CA PHE A 196 14.03 -35.19 -23.10
C PHE A 196 13.04 -36.22 -23.66
N ASP A 197 13.41 -36.88 -24.77
CA ASP A 197 12.70 -38.03 -25.33
C ASP A 197 12.94 -39.26 -24.48
#